data_3c0c8fc2917211c198aa4ad557bf735a
#
_entry.id   3c0c8fc2917211c198aa4ad557bf735a
#
_cell.length_a   1.000
_cell.length_b   1.000
_cell.length_c   1.000
_cell.angle_alpha   90.00
_cell.angle_beta   90.00
_cell.angle_gamma   90.00
#
_symmetry.space_group_name_H-M   'P 1'
#
loop_
_entity.id
_entity.type
_entity.pdbx_description
1 polymer ?
#
loop_
_entity_poly.entity_id
_entity_poly.type
_entity_poly.pdbx_seq_one_letter_code
_entity_poly.pdbx_strand_id
1 'polypeptide(L)'
;MPTPTPPPEPFTVSPQPGLDLHGEEEGCGRTLVLVHGLTATRRYVIQGSRVLARTGGLRVVGYDARGHGDSSRPPDGLYGYPALVADLEAILDERAIERAVIAGSSMGAATAIAFCLEHPDRVGALVAITPAYDGQARTTAGALEVWDARAEALDAGDVDSFVALTGVDSLPERFRAAARLAVRQRIERHRDPSAVAEAVRQVPRSAAFDGLDRLSEIAVPVLVVASGDEADPEHPFAVAGEYARRLADARLVTEEEGDPPLAWQGARLSRAIAAFLDDHRA
;
A
#
# COMPACT_ATOMS: atom_id res chain seq x y z
N MET A 1 -14.97 -32.66 3.69
CA MET A 1 -13.99 -31.67 4.19
C MET A 1 -13.52 -30.87 2.98
N PRO A 2 -13.61 -29.54 2.97
CA PRO A 2 -13.00 -28.77 1.90
C PRO A 2 -11.49 -29.04 1.89
N THR A 3 -10.91 -29.23 0.71
CA THR A 3 -9.47 -29.40 0.54
C THR A 3 -8.76 -28.17 1.12
N PRO A 4 -7.72 -28.33 1.95
CA PRO A 4 -7.00 -27.18 2.47
C PRO A 4 -6.41 -26.38 1.29
N THR A 5 -6.67 -25.07 1.28
CA THR A 5 -6.08 -24.17 0.29
C THR A 5 -4.55 -24.23 0.43
N PRO A 6 -3.79 -24.46 -0.64
CA PRO A 6 -2.35 -24.51 -0.58
C PRO A 6 -1.76 -23.19 -0.03
N PRO A 7 -0.55 -23.22 0.52
CA PRO A 7 0.13 -22.00 0.90
C PRO A 7 0.36 -21.08 -0.32
N PRO A 8 0.53 -19.77 -0.13
CA PRO A 8 0.93 -18.88 -1.22
C PRO A 8 2.24 -19.37 -1.88
N GLU A 9 2.31 -19.24 -3.21
CA GLU A 9 3.49 -19.61 -3.99
C GLU A 9 4.42 -18.38 -4.09
N PRO A 10 5.68 -18.49 -3.63
CA PRO A 10 6.64 -17.39 -3.73
C PRO A 10 7.10 -17.20 -5.18
N PHE A 11 7.42 -15.96 -5.53
CA PHE A 11 8.06 -15.60 -6.79
C PHE A 11 9.10 -14.50 -6.60
N THR A 12 9.96 -14.35 -7.60
CA THR A 12 10.90 -13.24 -7.72
C THR A 12 10.81 -12.65 -9.12
N VAL A 13 10.79 -11.33 -9.20
CA VAL A 13 10.85 -10.55 -10.45
C VAL A 13 12.06 -9.63 -10.38
N SER A 14 12.83 -9.57 -11.46
CA SER A 14 14.07 -8.77 -11.53
C SER A 14 13.92 -7.65 -12.57
N PRO A 15 13.34 -6.48 -12.22
CA PRO A 15 13.08 -5.38 -13.14
C PRO A 15 14.34 -4.83 -13.81
N GLN A 16 15.47 -4.93 -13.12
CA GLN A 16 16.78 -4.50 -13.61
C GLN A 16 17.89 -5.33 -12.96
N PRO A 17 19.10 -5.41 -13.56
CA PRO A 17 20.22 -6.13 -12.97
C PRO A 17 20.51 -5.67 -11.53
N GLY A 18 20.51 -6.60 -10.58
CA GLY A 18 20.78 -6.34 -9.16
C GLY A 18 19.59 -5.87 -8.33
N LEU A 19 18.38 -5.81 -8.89
CA LEU A 19 17.16 -5.58 -8.16
C LEU A 19 16.24 -6.79 -8.28
N ASP A 20 16.00 -7.47 -7.16
CA ASP A 20 15.07 -8.58 -7.03
C ASP A 20 13.88 -8.16 -6.17
N LEU A 21 12.68 -8.19 -6.73
CA LEU A 21 11.42 -7.97 -6.05
C LEU A 21 10.82 -9.33 -5.67
N HIS A 22 10.66 -9.55 -4.36
CA HIS A 22 10.09 -10.78 -3.84
C HIS A 22 8.60 -10.64 -3.58
N GLY A 23 7.85 -11.64 -4.02
CA GLY A 23 6.40 -11.67 -3.86
C GLY A 23 5.87 -13.07 -3.59
N GLU A 24 4.56 -13.13 -3.44
CA GLU A 24 3.81 -14.37 -3.32
C GLU A 24 2.46 -14.23 -4.01
N GLU A 25 1.94 -15.35 -4.54
CA GLU A 25 0.61 -15.39 -5.14
C GLU A 25 -0.22 -16.55 -4.61
N GLU A 26 -1.54 -16.37 -4.57
CA GLU A 26 -2.48 -17.35 -4.08
C GLU A 26 -3.81 -17.25 -4.82
N GLY A 27 -4.46 -18.39 -5.02
CA GLY A 27 -5.78 -18.45 -5.66
C GLY A 27 -5.72 -18.46 -7.18
N CYS A 28 -6.86 -18.26 -7.81
CA CYS A 28 -7.00 -18.25 -9.28
C CYS A 28 -8.19 -17.38 -9.71
N GLY A 29 -8.23 -16.97 -10.97
CA GLY A 29 -9.29 -16.13 -11.54
C GLY A 29 -8.84 -14.71 -11.80
N ARG A 30 -9.74 -13.73 -11.58
CA ARG A 30 -9.42 -12.30 -11.78
C ARG A 30 -8.24 -11.88 -10.88
N THR A 31 -7.24 -11.24 -11.47
CA THR A 31 -6.04 -10.87 -10.71
C THR A 31 -6.26 -9.63 -9.86
N LEU A 32 -5.86 -9.71 -8.58
CA LEU A 32 -5.77 -8.61 -7.63
C LEU A 32 -4.31 -8.45 -7.20
N VAL A 33 -3.70 -7.32 -7.52
CA VAL A 33 -2.33 -6.99 -7.09
C VAL A 33 -2.36 -6.12 -5.85
N LEU A 34 -1.55 -6.48 -4.86
CA LEU A 34 -1.43 -5.79 -3.57
C LEU A 34 -0.14 -4.97 -3.52
N VAL A 35 -0.27 -3.65 -3.34
CA VAL A 35 0.84 -2.69 -3.26
C VAL A 35 0.87 -2.05 -1.88
N HIS A 36 1.91 -2.31 -1.11
CA HIS A 36 1.99 -1.91 0.30
C HIS A 36 2.39 -0.44 0.51
N GLY A 37 2.17 0.07 1.72
CA GLY A 37 2.59 1.39 2.16
C GLY A 37 4.07 1.47 2.53
N LEU A 38 4.58 2.69 2.63
CA LEU A 38 5.93 2.97 3.10
C LEU A 38 6.17 2.32 4.47
N THR A 39 7.33 1.74 4.67
CA THR A 39 7.71 0.97 5.88
C THR A 39 6.89 -0.30 6.16
N ALA A 40 6.05 -0.73 5.22
CA ALA A 40 5.28 -1.96 5.32
C ALA A 40 5.86 -3.07 4.42
N THR A 41 5.18 -4.21 4.35
CA THR A 41 5.47 -5.29 3.42
C THR A 41 4.16 -5.76 2.78
N ARG A 42 4.22 -6.61 1.74
CA ARG A 42 3.07 -7.19 1.03
C ARG A 42 1.98 -7.72 1.97
N ARG A 43 2.37 -8.26 3.13
CA ARG A 43 1.45 -8.81 4.13
C ARG A 43 0.48 -7.78 4.70
N TYR A 44 0.93 -6.52 4.82
CA TYR A 44 0.17 -5.50 5.56
C TYR A 44 -0.88 -4.77 4.74
N VAL A 45 -0.97 -4.99 3.43
CA VAL A 45 -2.05 -4.39 2.60
C VAL A 45 -3.43 -4.85 3.08
N ILE A 46 -3.56 -6.16 3.36
CA ILE A 46 -4.79 -6.79 3.88
C ILE A 46 -4.54 -7.53 5.20
N GLN A 47 -3.54 -7.13 5.96
CA GLN A 47 -3.19 -7.67 7.29
C GLN A 47 -3.07 -9.20 7.31
N GLY A 48 -2.51 -9.78 6.24
CA GLY A 48 -2.35 -11.23 6.09
C GLY A 48 -3.64 -12.03 5.92
N SER A 49 -4.75 -11.36 5.63
CA SER A 49 -6.03 -12.02 5.35
C SER A 49 -5.94 -12.84 4.06
N ARG A 50 -6.46 -14.06 4.10
CA ARG A 50 -6.56 -14.95 2.92
C ARG A 50 -8.01 -15.04 2.38
N VAL A 51 -8.90 -14.18 2.84
CA VAL A 51 -10.32 -14.21 2.45
C VAL A 51 -10.48 -14.04 0.94
N LEU A 52 -9.78 -13.08 0.34
CA LEU A 52 -9.89 -12.76 -1.10
C LEU A 52 -9.49 -13.94 -1.99
N ALA A 53 -8.38 -14.61 -1.69
CA ALA A 53 -7.92 -15.77 -2.45
C ALA A 53 -8.81 -17.00 -2.25
N ARG A 54 -9.38 -17.17 -1.04
CA ARG A 54 -10.15 -18.38 -0.70
C ARG A 54 -11.61 -18.35 -1.13
N THR A 55 -12.23 -17.17 -1.14
CA THR A 55 -13.68 -17.04 -1.34
C THR A 55 -14.06 -16.21 -2.56
N GLY A 56 -13.14 -15.42 -3.09
CA GLY A 56 -13.45 -14.39 -4.08
C GLY A 56 -13.24 -14.80 -5.54
N GLY A 57 -12.75 -16.01 -5.85
CA GLY A 57 -12.35 -16.33 -7.22
C GLY A 57 -11.27 -15.39 -7.76
N LEU A 58 -10.36 -14.95 -6.88
CA LEU A 58 -9.27 -14.03 -7.19
C LEU A 58 -7.92 -14.72 -7.14
N ARG A 59 -7.06 -14.41 -8.10
CA ARG A 59 -5.61 -14.61 -8.02
C ARG A 59 -5.05 -13.39 -7.32
N VAL A 60 -4.63 -13.53 -6.07
CA VAL A 60 -4.05 -12.46 -5.25
C VAL A 60 -2.54 -12.51 -5.37
N VAL A 61 -1.94 -11.43 -5.86
CA VAL A 61 -0.49 -11.26 -6.06
C VAL A 61 -0.01 -10.13 -5.16
N GLY A 62 0.88 -10.42 -4.22
CA GLY A 62 1.48 -9.40 -3.36
C GLY A 62 2.99 -9.42 -3.49
N TYR A 63 3.63 -8.27 -3.53
CA TYR A 63 5.08 -8.15 -3.57
C TYR A 63 5.59 -7.10 -2.59
N ASP A 64 6.84 -7.24 -2.18
CA ASP A 64 7.54 -6.20 -1.42
C ASP A 64 8.19 -5.23 -2.41
N ALA A 65 7.94 -3.94 -2.24
CA ALA A 65 8.57 -2.89 -3.04
C ALA A 65 10.09 -2.90 -2.84
N ARG A 66 10.80 -2.28 -3.78
CA ARG A 66 12.27 -2.13 -3.70
C ARG A 66 12.74 -1.68 -2.31
N GLY A 67 13.72 -2.38 -1.76
CA GLY A 67 14.29 -2.13 -0.43
C GLY A 67 13.41 -2.50 0.75
N HIS A 68 12.19 -3.01 0.54
CA HIS A 68 11.28 -3.43 1.61
C HIS A 68 11.21 -4.96 1.73
N GLY A 69 10.83 -5.43 2.92
CA GLY A 69 10.59 -6.85 3.19
C GLY A 69 11.76 -7.73 2.81
N ASP A 70 11.51 -8.66 1.88
CA ASP A 70 12.51 -9.58 1.33
C ASP A 70 13.18 -9.03 0.06
N SER A 71 12.64 -7.95 -0.55
CA SER A 71 13.17 -7.36 -1.79
C SER A 71 14.50 -6.66 -1.57
N SER A 72 15.35 -6.71 -2.60
CA SER A 72 16.70 -6.14 -2.52
C SER A 72 16.70 -4.61 -2.59
N ARG A 73 17.80 -4.02 -2.14
CA ARG A 73 18.11 -2.60 -2.35
C ARG A 73 18.31 -2.35 -3.84
N PRO A 74 17.70 -1.29 -4.41
CA PRO A 74 17.92 -0.95 -5.81
C PRO A 74 19.35 -0.44 -6.03
N PRO A 75 20.07 -0.93 -7.07
CA PRO A 75 21.45 -0.55 -7.32
C PRO A 75 21.60 0.91 -7.79
N ASP A 76 20.54 1.49 -8.36
CA ASP A 76 20.49 2.89 -8.77
C ASP A 76 20.16 3.85 -7.61
N GLY A 77 19.80 3.32 -6.44
CA GLY A 77 19.44 4.11 -5.26
C GLY A 77 18.12 4.87 -5.39
N LEU A 78 17.27 4.56 -6.38
CA LEU A 78 16.00 5.25 -6.62
C LEU A 78 14.85 4.55 -5.93
N TYR A 79 14.08 5.33 -5.11
CA TYR A 79 12.93 4.84 -4.35
C TYR A 79 11.64 5.64 -4.61
N GLY A 80 11.71 6.71 -5.42
CA GLY A 80 10.55 7.56 -5.70
C GLY A 80 9.45 6.88 -6.50
N TYR A 81 8.30 7.53 -6.59
CA TYR A 81 7.12 6.97 -7.27
C TYR A 81 7.34 6.53 -8.72
N PRO A 82 8.13 7.23 -9.57
CA PRO A 82 8.38 6.72 -10.92
C PRO A 82 9.05 5.33 -10.93
N ALA A 83 9.94 5.07 -9.97
CA ALA A 83 10.57 3.77 -9.84
C ALA A 83 9.61 2.71 -9.28
N LEU A 84 8.70 3.08 -8.36
CA LEU A 84 7.67 2.18 -7.84
C LEU A 84 6.61 1.82 -8.91
N VAL A 85 6.29 2.74 -9.80
CA VAL A 85 5.39 2.51 -10.95
C VAL A 85 6.04 1.54 -11.94
N ALA A 86 7.32 1.74 -12.27
CA ALA A 86 8.06 0.83 -13.14
C ALA A 86 8.20 -0.59 -12.54
N ASP A 87 8.37 -0.69 -11.21
CA ASP A 87 8.36 -2.00 -10.54
C ASP A 87 7.02 -2.72 -10.66
N LEU A 88 5.92 -1.98 -10.49
CA LEU A 88 4.57 -2.54 -10.63
C LEU A 88 4.34 -3.01 -12.08
N GLU A 89 4.78 -2.26 -13.08
CA GLU A 89 4.75 -2.68 -14.48
C GLU A 89 5.51 -3.99 -14.69
N ALA A 90 6.74 -4.08 -14.20
CA ALA A 90 7.57 -5.28 -14.30
C ALA A 90 6.91 -6.50 -13.62
N ILE A 91 6.29 -6.30 -12.44
CA ILE A 91 5.51 -7.36 -11.77
C ILE A 91 4.37 -7.85 -12.67
N LEU A 92 3.61 -6.95 -13.30
CA LEU A 92 2.51 -7.35 -14.19
C LEU A 92 3.04 -8.10 -15.41
N ASP A 93 4.12 -7.64 -16.01
CA ASP A 93 4.68 -8.22 -17.24
C ASP A 93 5.28 -9.61 -16.98
N GLU A 94 6.16 -9.73 -15.99
CA GLU A 94 6.82 -10.99 -15.63
C GLU A 94 5.84 -12.06 -15.11
N ARG A 95 4.71 -11.63 -14.51
CA ARG A 95 3.66 -12.54 -14.06
C ARG A 95 2.58 -12.78 -15.11
N ALA A 96 2.78 -12.30 -16.35
CA ALA A 96 1.84 -12.41 -17.48
C ALA A 96 0.42 -11.92 -17.12
N ILE A 97 0.33 -10.78 -16.45
CA ILE A 97 -0.92 -10.14 -16.04
C ILE A 97 -1.21 -9.01 -17.02
N GLU A 98 -2.10 -9.22 -17.98
CA GLU A 98 -2.47 -8.20 -18.94
C GLU A 98 -3.26 -7.06 -18.29
N ARG A 99 -4.20 -7.40 -17.40
CA ARG A 99 -5.05 -6.44 -16.70
C ARG A 99 -5.35 -6.92 -15.29
N ALA A 100 -5.30 -6.02 -14.30
CA ALA A 100 -5.51 -6.35 -12.89
C ALA A 100 -6.45 -5.37 -12.18
N VAL A 101 -7.03 -5.82 -11.06
CA VAL A 101 -7.41 -4.93 -9.96
C VAL A 101 -6.15 -4.59 -9.19
N ILE A 102 -5.93 -3.33 -8.83
CA ILE A 102 -4.79 -2.94 -8.02
C ILE A 102 -5.27 -2.36 -6.69
N ALA A 103 -4.88 -2.99 -5.59
CA ALA A 103 -5.17 -2.52 -4.23
C ALA A 103 -3.89 -2.00 -3.59
N GLY A 104 -3.84 -0.70 -3.36
CA GLY A 104 -2.69 -0.04 -2.75
C GLY A 104 -3.03 0.59 -1.40
N SER A 105 -2.10 0.52 -0.45
CA SER A 105 -2.23 1.19 0.85
C SER A 105 -1.23 2.34 0.97
N SER A 106 -1.70 3.55 1.33
CA SER A 106 -0.86 4.74 1.54
C SER A 106 0.06 5.03 0.33
N MET A 107 1.39 4.87 0.45
CA MET A 107 2.34 4.92 -0.67
C MET A 107 1.87 4.03 -1.84
N GLY A 108 1.42 2.81 -1.55
CA GLY A 108 0.90 1.89 -2.56
C GLY A 108 -0.37 2.39 -3.24
N ALA A 109 -1.23 3.16 -2.54
CA ALA A 109 -2.40 3.79 -3.15
C ALA A 109 -1.99 4.87 -4.16
N ALA A 110 -1.01 5.70 -3.81
CA ALA A 110 -0.46 6.71 -4.72
C ALA A 110 0.24 6.06 -5.94
N THR A 111 0.99 4.97 -5.71
CA THR A 111 1.62 4.18 -6.79
C THR A 111 0.57 3.58 -7.73
N ALA A 112 -0.51 3.00 -7.19
CA ALA A 112 -1.59 2.40 -7.99
C ALA A 112 -2.34 3.44 -8.83
N ILE A 113 -2.59 4.63 -8.27
CA ILE A 113 -3.19 5.77 -8.98
C ILE A 113 -2.25 6.24 -10.10
N ALA A 114 -0.97 6.47 -9.79
CA ALA A 114 0.03 6.89 -10.78
C ALA A 114 0.12 5.87 -11.93
N PHE A 115 0.21 4.59 -11.60
CA PHE A 115 0.20 3.51 -12.58
C PHE A 115 -1.06 3.52 -13.46
N CYS A 116 -2.24 3.72 -12.88
CA CYS A 116 -3.49 3.78 -13.64
C CYS A 116 -3.54 4.98 -14.60
N LEU A 117 -2.98 6.12 -14.19
CA LEU A 117 -2.88 7.32 -15.04
C LEU A 117 -1.91 7.13 -16.21
N GLU A 118 -0.85 6.34 -16.04
CA GLU A 118 0.15 6.05 -17.08
C GLU A 118 -0.26 4.86 -17.96
N HIS A 119 -0.93 3.86 -17.38
CA HIS A 119 -1.28 2.59 -18.02
C HIS A 119 -2.78 2.23 -17.82
N PRO A 120 -3.73 3.08 -18.28
CA PRO A 120 -5.16 2.89 -17.98
C PRO A 120 -5.71 1.55 -18.48
N ASP A 121 -5.20 1.01 -19.57
CA ASP A 121 -5.65 -0.26 -20.15
C ASP A 121 -5.23 -1.49 -19.31
N ARG A 122 -4.21 -1.34 -18.45
CA ARG A 122 -3.70 -2.38 -17.58
C ARG A 122 -4.51 -2.52 -16.25
N VAL A 123 -5.42 -1.58 -15.98
CA VAL A 123 -6.17 -1.52 -14.71
C VAL A 123 -7.64 -1.76 -14.93
N GLY A 124 -8.21 -2.73 -14.20
CA GLY A 124 -9.63 -3.08 -14.25
C GLY A 124 -10.48 -2.42 -13.18
N ALA A 125 -9.90 -2.16 -12.01
CA ALA A 125 -10.47 -1.41 -10.89
C ALA A 125 -9.34 -1.05 -9.93
N LEU A 126 -9.57 -0.06 -9.08
CA LEU A 126 -8.63 0.37 -8.04
C LEU A 126 -9.23 0.20 -6.63
N VAL A 127 -8.37 -0.08 -5.66
CA VAL A 127 -8.69 0.02 -4.24
C VAL A 127 -7.64 0.91 -3.58
N ALA A 128 -8.00 2.14 -3.27
CA ALA A 128 -7.15 3.10 -2.58
C ALA A 128 -7.39 3.01 -1.07
N ILE A 129 -6.50 2.30 -0.37
CA ILE A 129 -6.60 2.08 1.07
C ILE A 129 -5.83 3.18 1.78
N THR A 130 -6.51 3.95 2.62
CA THR A 130 -5.97 5.07 3.39
C THR A 130 -5.02 5.95 2.53
N PRO A 131 -5.52 6.55 1.42
CA PRO A 131 -4.70 7.42 0.60
C PRO A 131 -4.25 8.65 1.41
N ALA A 132 -2.94 8.95 1.36
CA ALA A 132 -2.34 10.08 2.10
C ALA A 132 -1.64 11.09 1.17
N TYR A 133 -1.51 10.78 -0.11
CA TYR A 133 -0.92 11.69 -1.08
C TYR A 133 -1.94 12.76 -1.51
N ASP A 134 -1.61 14.02 -1.24
CA ASP A 134 -2.48 15.18 -1.45
C ASP A 134 -2.24 15.91 -2.80
N GLY A 135 -1.55 15.24 -3.72
CA GLY A 135 -1.25 15.77 -5.06
C GLY A 135 0.11 16.48 -5.16
N GLN A 136 0.90 16.52 -4.10
CA GLN A 136 2.19 17.21 -4.10
C GLN A 136 3.27 16.45 -3.33
N ALA A 137 4.50 16.54 -3.82
CA ALA A 137 5.67 16.13 -3.03
C ALA A 137 5.87 17.10 -1.86
N ARG A 138 6.37 16.59 -0.74
CA ARG A 138 6.71 17.44 0.39
C ARG A 138 8.03 18.17 0.15
N THR A 139 8.01 19.48 0.24
CA THR A 139 9.15 20.34 -0.11
C THR A 139 9.63 21.22 1.04
N THR A 140 8.81 21.41 2.08
CA THR A 140 9.18 22.26 3.21
C THR A 140 10.02 21.50 4.23
N ALA A 141 11.03 22.15 4.81
CA ALA A 141 11.91 21.54 5.81
C ALA A 141 11.09 20.92 6.97
N GLY A 142 10.16 21.68 7.57
CA GLY A 142 9.35 21.17 8.67
C GLY A 142 8.47 19.96 8.32
N ALA A 143 7.99 19.87 7.07
CA ALA A 143 7.23 18.70 6.62
C ALA A 143 8.13 17.45 6.41
N LEU A 144 9.43 17.65 6.23
CA LEU A 144 10.41 16.59 5.99
C LEU A 144 11.16 16.14 7.26
N GLU A 145 11.24 16.99 8.28
CA GLU A 145 12.00 16.69 9.51
C GLU A 145 11.60 15.37 10.16
N VAL A 146 10.30 15.09 10.24
CA VAL A 146 9.81 13.83 10.83
C VAL A 146 10.21 12.61 10.01
N TRP A 147 10.24 12.75 8.68
CA TRP A 147 10.64 11.67 7.78
C TRP A 147 12.15 11.41 7.86
N ASP A 148 12.95 12.47 7.95
CA ASP A 148 14.40 12.37 8.11
C ASP A 148 14.74 11.73 9.48
N ALA A 149 14.10 12.16 10.57
CA ALA A 149 14.28 11.55 11.88
C ALA A 149 13.88 10.06 11.92
N ARG A 150 12.80 9.68 11.22
CA ARG A 150 12.41 8.26 11.05
C ARG A 150 13.47 7.48 10.30
N ALA A 151 14.01 8.05 9.24
CA ALA A 151 15.08 7.41 8.46
C ALA A 151 16.35 7.25 9.28
N GLU A 152 16.74 8.26 10.07
CA GLU A 152 17.88 8.18 10.99
C GLU A 152 17.71 7.08 12.04
N ALA A 153 16.51 6.94 12.61
CA ALA A 153 16.22 5.87 13.56
C ALA A 153 16.35 4.47 12.91
N LEU A 154 15.90 4.30 11.65
CA LEU A 154 16.07 3.05 10.90
C LEU A 154 17.53 2.75 10.59
N ASP A 155 18.33 3.74 10.18
CA ASP A 155 19.77 3.59 9.93
C ASP A 155 20.55 3.21 11.21
N ALA A 156 20.11 3.75 12.34
CA ALA A 156 20.69 3.42 13.65
C ALA A 156 20.22 2.05 14.19
N GLY A 157 19.23 1.41 13.55
CA GLY A 157 18.58 0.20 14.08
C GLY A 157 17.75 0.46 15.34
N ASP A 158 17.41 1.73 15.62
CA ASP A 158 16.64 2.14 16.80
C ASP A 158 15.13 2.05 16.52
N VAL A 159 14.60 0.84 16.66
CA VAL A 159 13.17 0.56 16.45
C VAL A 159 12.28 1.32 17.45
N ASP A 160 12.76 1.55 18.68
CA ASP A 160 11.98 2.25 19.71
C ASP A 160 11.79 3.73 19.34
N SER A 161 12.86 4.41 18.93
CA SER A 161 12.80 5.78 18.43
C SER A 161 11.94 5.88 17.18
N PHE A 162 12.07 4.92 16.23
CA PHE A 162 11.19 4.89 15.05
C PHE A 162 9.72 4.80 15.46
N VAL A 163 9.36 3.87 16.35
CA VAL A 163 7.97 3.71 16.83
C VAL A 163 7.45 4.99 17.48
N ALA A 164 8.23 5.65 18.31
CA ALA A 164 7.85 6.92 18.94
C ALA A 164 7.56 8.02 17.90
N LEU A 165 8.37 8.08 16.83
CA LEU A 165 8.21 9.06 15.75
C LEU A 165 6.98 8.81 14.85
N THR A 166 6.31 7.66 14.93
CA THR A 166 5.05 7.40 14.19
C THR A 166 3.81 7.99 14.86
N GLY A 167 3.97 8.73 15.96
CA GLY A 167 2.84 9.37 16.62
C GLY A 167 1.92 8.43 17.39
N VAL A 168 2.32 7.17 17.63
CA VAL A 168 1.49 6.17 18.35
C VAL A 168 1.08 6.62 19.76
N ASP A 169 1.85 7.55 20.36
CA ASP A 169 1.55 8.10 21.69
C ASP A 169 0.38 9.10 21.69
N SER A 170 0.08 9.71 20.56
CA SER A 170 -1.06 10.62 20.39
C SER A 170 -2.38 9.88 20.11
N LEU A 171 -2.32 8.59 19.81
CA LEU A 171 -3.53 7.79 19.56
C LEU A 171 -4.39 7.65 20.81
N PRO A 172 -5.71 7.41 20.67
CA PRO A 172 -6.57 7.00 21.78
C PRO A 172 -5.97 5.81 22.53
N GLU A 173 -6.01 5.85 23.88
CA GLU A 173 -5.33 4.86 24.75
C GLU A 173 -5.65 3.41 24.36
N ARG A 174 -6.92 3.15 24.00
CA ARG A 174 -7.38 1.82 23.59
C ARG A 174 -6.63 1.22 22.39
N PHE A 175 -5.98 2.04 21.55
CA PHE A 175 -5.26 1.60 20.35
C PHE A 175 -3.74 1.61 20.51
N ARG A 176 -3.17 2.35 21.47
CA ARG A 176 -1.72 2.57 21.58
C ARG A 176 -0.91 1.29 21.62
N ALA A 177 -1.28 0.36 22.49
CA ALA A 177 -0.51 -0.88 22.66
C ALA A 177 -0.51 -1.72 21.38
N ALA A 178 -1.66 -1.86 20.71
CA ALA A 178 -1.77 -2.61 19.47
C ALA A 178 -1.03 -1.93 18.31
N ALA A 179 -1.12 -0.60 18.20
CA ALA A 179 -0.43 0.18 17.18
C ALA A 179 1.09 0.10 17.36
N ARG A 180 1.63 0.26 18.58
CA ARG A 180 3.07 0.09 18.86
C ARG A 180 3.57 -1.27 18.44
N LEU A 181 2.84 -2.33 18.81
CA LEU A 181 3.20 -3.70 18.44
C LEU A 181 3.19 -3.89 16.93
N ALA A 182 2.15 -3.39 16.24
CA ALA A 182 2.01 -3.50 14.79
C ALA A 182 3.13 -2.76 14.05
N VAL A 183 3.49 -1.54 14.47
CA VAL A 183 4.59 -0.76 13.88
C VAL A 183 5.92 -1.50 14.08
N ARG A 184 6.20 -1.98 15.30
CA ARG A 184 7.42 -2.75 15.59
C ARG A 184 7.53 -4.00 14.72
N GLN A 185 6.49 -4.84 14.70
CA GLN A 185 6.46 -6.06 13.88
C GLN A 185 6.63 -5.77 12.39
N ARG A 186 6.11 -4.65 11.91
CA ARG A 186 6.24 -4.22 10.52
C ARG A 186 7.69 -3.88 10.18
N ILE A 187 8.37 -3.10 11.04
CA ILE A 187 9.77 -2.72 10.84
C ILE A 187 10.71 -3.92 10.95
N GLU A 188 10.50 -4.80 11.91
CA GLU A 188 11.32 -6.01 12.13
C GLU A 188 11.22 -7.04 10.98
N ARG A 189 10.31 -6.84 10.01
CA ARG A 189 10.15 -7.70 8.82
C ARG A 189 11.12 -7.38 7.68
N HIS A 190 11.79 -6.25 7.73
CA HIS A 190 12.68 -5.84 6.65
C HIS A 190 14.06 -6.47 6.82
N ARG A 191 14.59 -7.06 5.74
CA ARG A 191 15.96 -7.62 5.71
C ARG A 191 17.03 -6.54 5.77
N ASP A 192 16.73 -5.37 5.18
CA ASP A 192 17.63 -4.21 5.10
C ASP A 192 16.91 -2.94 5.59
N PRO A 193 16.87 -2.67 6.91
CA PRO A 193 16.23 -1.46 7.43
C PRO A 193 16.82 -0.16 6.88
N SER A 194 18.11 -0.15 6.50
CA SER A 194 18.76 1.01 5.91
C SER A 194 18.28 1.28 4.47
N ALA A 195 17.89 0.24 3.72
CA ALA A 195 17.22 0.43 2.43
C ALA A 195 15.83 1.06 2.61
N VAL A 196 15.10 0.66 3.66
CA VAL A 196 13.82 1.31 4.02
C VAL A 196 14.05 2.76 4.44
N ALA A 197 15.14 3.07 5.16
CA ALA A 197 15.49 4.44 5.51
C ALA A 197 15.65 5.34 4.27
N GLU A 198 16.28 4.84 3.21
CA GLU A 198 16.38 5.55 1.93
C GLU A 198 15.01 5.78 1.28
N ALA A 199 14.13 4.79 1.31
CA ALA A 199 12.75 4.96 0.83
C ALA A 199 12.00 6.02 1.65
N VAL A 200 12.15 6.02 2.98
CA VAL A 200 11.55 7.00 3.90
C VAL A 200 12.04 8.43 3.60
N ARG A 201 13.28 8.61 3.17
CA ARG A 201 13.79 9.92 2.74
C ARG A 201 13.23 10.35 1.39
N GLN A 202 13.14 9.43 0.42
CA GLN A 202 12.86 9.78 -0.97
C GLN A 202 11.38 9.82 -1.31
N VAL A 203 10.56 8.88 -0.82
CA VAL A 203 9.13 8.80 -1.19
C VAL A 203 8.38 10.08 -0.85
N PRO A 204 8.50 10.68 0.35
CA PRO A 204 7.82 11.95 0.65
C PRO A 204 8.26 13.12 -0.24
N ARG A 205 9.47 13.06 -0.80
CA ARG A 205 10.05 14.08 -1.70
C ARG A 205 9.71 13.84 -3.16
N SER A 206 9.05 12.72 -3.49
CA SER A 206 8.69 12.33 -4.84
C SER A 206 7.22 12.64 -5.11
N ALA A 207 6.89 13.13 -6.29
CA ALA A 207 5.52 13.26 -6.75
C ALA A 207 5.06 11.95 -7.39
N ALA A 208 3.89 11.46 -6.99
CA ALA A 208 3.26 10.31 -7.61
C ALA A 208 2.55 10.72 -8.90
N PHE A 209 1.84 11.83 -8.87
CA PHE A 209 1.18 12.48 -10.00
C PHE A 209 0.98 13.97 -9.68
N ASP A 210 0.73 14.77 -10.71
CA ASP A 210 0.66 16.23 -10.59
C ASP A 210 -0.76 16.69 -10.25
N GLY A 211 -1.02 16.91 -8.97
CA GLY A 211 -2.27 17.45 -8.43
C GLY A 211 -3.42 16.44 -8.41
N LEU A 212 -4.34 16.65 -7.45
CA LEU A 212 -5.52 15.78 -7.28
C LEU A 212 -6.53 15.90 -8.44
N ASP A 213 -6.46 16.92 -9.28
CA ASP A 213 -7.35 17.08 -10.44
C ASP A 213 -7.19 15.94 -11.45
N ARG A 214 -5.98 15.33 -11.49
CA ARG A 214 -5.69 14.15 -12.31
C ARG A 214 -6.57 12.93 -11.98
N LEU A 215 -7.13 12.87 -10.76
CA LEU A 215 -8.04 11.79 -10.37
C LEU A 215 -9.29 11.71 -11.27
N SER A 216 -9.73 12.82 -11.86
CA SER A 216 -10.84 12.85 -12.81
C SER A 216 -10.57 12.14 -14.14
N GLU A 217 -9.30 11.85 -14.46
CA GLU A 217 -8.89 11.10 -15.66
C GLU A 217 -9.06 9.58 -15.47
N ILE A 218 -9.27 9.10 -14.24
CA ILE A 218 -9.44 7.68 -13.94
C ILE A 218 -10.87 7.26 -14.26
N ALA A 219 -10.99 6.40 -15.27
CA ALA A 219 -12.27 5.92 -15.79
C ALA A 219 -12.74 4.58 -15.19
N VAL A 220 -11.88 3.90 -14.42
CA VAL A 220 -12.21 2.61 -13.81
C VAL A 220 -12.87 2.81 -12.45
N PRO A 221 -13.69 1.84 -11.97
CA PRO A 221 -14.27 1.89 -10.64
C PRO A 221 -13.19 1.92 -9.54
N VAL A 222 -13.40 2.75 -8.51
CA VAL A 222 -12.45 2.91 -7.40
C VAL A 222 -13.15 2.72 -6.05
N LEU A 223 -12.65 1.78 -5.25
CA LEU A 223 -12.98 1.72 -3.83
C LEU A 223 -11.97 2.58 -3.05
N VAL A 224 -12.46 3.59 -2.34
CA VAL A 224 -11.66 4.39 -1.41
C VAL A 224 -11.96 3.91 0.01
N VAL A 225 -10.93 3.44 0.71
CA VAL A 225 -11.03 3.04 2.12
C VAL A 225 -10.39 4.13 2.96
N ALA A 226 -11.15 4.73 3.86
CA ALA A 226 -10.69 5.78 4.75
C ALA A 226 -10.69 5.33 6.21
N SER A 227 -9.98 6.03 7.07
CA SER A 227 -10.17 5.99 8.51
C SER A 227 -11.10 7.15 8.91
N GLY A 228 -12.17 6.85 9.64
CA GLY A 228 -13.16 7.82 10.10
C GLY A 228 -12.89 8.37 11.49
N ASP A 229 -11.92 7.84 12.21
CA ASP A 229 -11.58 8.21 13.58
C ASP A 229 -10.16 8.81 13.72
N GLU A 230 -9.79 9.18 14.94
CA GLU A 230 -8.49 9.77 15.25
C GLU A 230 -7.35 8.74 15.38
N ALA A 231 -7.62 7.45 15.13
CA ALA A 231 -6.64 6.39 15.30
C ALA A 231 -5.59 6.33 14.18
N ASP A 232 -5.83 7.04 13.06
CA ASP A 232 -4.92 7.05 11.91
C ASP A 232 -4.63 8.49 11.40
N PRO A 233 -3.98 9.34 12.21
CA PRO A 233 -3.75 10.75 11.86
C PRO A 233 -2.80 10.95 10.67
N GLU A 234 -2.02 9.91 10.29
CA GLU A 234 -1.14 9.98 9.12
C GLU A 234 -1.89 9.84 7.78
N HIS A 235 -3.15 9.38 7.84
CA HIS A 235 -4.03 9.19 6.68
C HIS A 235 -5.33 9.97 6.86
N PRO A 236 -5.31 11.32 6.77
CA PRO A 236 -6.46 12.16 7.08
C PRO A 236 -7.68 11.81 6.23
N PHE A 237 -8.85 11.64 6.87
CA PHE A 237 -10.12 11.40 6.19
C PHE A 237 -10.39 12.42 5.07
N ALA A 238 -9.99 13.67 5.27
CA ALA A 238 -10.14 14.73 4.28
C ALA A 238 -9.48 14.40 2.94
N VAL A 239 -8.30 13.76 2.94
CA VAL A 239 -7.62 13.33 1.70
C VAL A 239 -8.43 12.24 0.99
N ALA A 240 -8.88 11.22 1.71
CA ALA A 240 -9.74 10.17 1.15
C ALA A 240 -11.06 10.75 0.61
N GLY A 241 -11.65 11.73 1.28
CA GLY A 241 -12.83 12.46 0.83
C GLY A 241 -12.59 13.23 -0.47
N GLU A 242 -11.40 13.87 -0.62
CA GLU A 242 -10.99 14.50 -1.88
C GLU A 242 -10.87 13.48 -3.02
N TYR A 243 -10.29 12.31 -2.76
CA TYR A 243 -10.22 11.22 -3.74
C TYR A 243 -11.63 10.80 -4.18
N ALA A 244 -12.51 10.49 -3.23
CA ALA A 244 -13.87 10.05 -3.53
C ALA A 244 -14.68 11.11 -4.31
N ARG A 245 -14.42 12.39 -4.06
CA ARG A 245 -15.15 13.49 -4.71
C ARG A 245 -14.66 13.76 -6.13
N ARG A 246 -13.37 13.51 -6.44
CA ARG A 246 -12.75 13.82 -7.74
C ARG A 246 -12.76 12.65 -8.72
N LEU A 247 -12.77 11.42 -8.22
CA LEU A 247 -12.90 10.22 -9.03
C LEU A 247 -14.31 10.13 -9.64
N ALA A 248 -14.41 9.72 -10.91
CA ALA A 248 -15.66 9.67 -11.63
C ALA A 248 -16.61 8.55 -11.12
N ASP A 249 -16.05 7.40 -10.72
CA ASP A 249 -16.77 6.24 -10.19
C ASP A 249 -16.08 5.78 -8.91
N ALA A 250 -16.47 6.36 -7.78
CA ALA A 250 -15.86 6.07 -6.48
C ALA A 250 -16.89 5.64 -5.44
N ARG A 251 -16.52 4.61 -4.67
CA ARG A 251 -17.21 4.21 -3.44
C ARG A 251 -16.29 4.48 -2.25
N LEU A 252 -16.73 5.34 -1.31
CA LEU A 252 -16.02 5.58 -0.06
C LEU A 252 -16.57 4.67 1.04
N VAL A 253 -15.69 4.00 1.75
CA VAL A 253 -16.02 3.17 2.92
C VAL A 253 -15.07 3.47 4.08
N THR A 254 -15.59 3.33 5.29
CA THR A 254 -14.83 3.50 6.54
C THR A 254 -15.34 2.51 7.59
N GLU A 255 -14.69 2.46 8.74
CA GLU A 255 -15.17 1.72 9.91
C GLU A 255 -16.41 2.35 10.51
N GLU A 256 -17.11 1.58 11.36
CA GLU A 256 -18.17 2.10 12.22
C GLU A 256 -17.57 2.91 13.37
N GLU A 257 -18.33 3.87 13.91
CA GLU A 257 -17.88 4.72 15.01
C GLU A 257 -17.42 3.88 16.22
N GLY A 258 -16.20 4.14 16.69
CA GLY A 258 -15.58 3.43 17.81
C GLY A 258 -14.83 2.14 17.44
N ASP A 259 -14.98 1.64 16.23
CA ASP A 259 -14.18 0.51 15.72
C ASP A 259 -12.74 0.95 15.38
N PRO A 260 -11.77 0.02 15.38
CA PRO A 260 -10.46 0.30 14.81
C PRO A 260 -10.56 0.64 13.31
N PRO A 261 -9.62 1.42 12.75
CA PRO A 261 -9.56 1.71 11.32
C PRO A 261 -9.80 0.47 10.45
N LEU A 262 -10.64 0.58 9.44
CA LEU A 262 -11.00 -0.55 8.56
C LEU A 262 -9.74 -1.18 7.92
N ALA A 263 -8.74 -0.37 7.59
CA ALA A 263 -7.46 -0.82 7.04
C ALA A 263 -6.68 -1.74 8.01
N TRP A 264 -6.93 -1.68 9.32
CA TRP A 264 -6.31 -2.56 10.32
C TRP A 264 -7.05 -3.90 10.47
N GLN A 265 -8.26 -4.01 9.92
CA GLN A 265 -9.17 -5.13 10.10
C GLN A 265 -9.16 -6.06 8.86
N GLY A 266 -8.08 -6.81 8.63
CA GLY A 266 -7.81 -7.53 7.39
C GLY A 266 -8.98 -8.34 6.83
N ALA A 267 -9.73 -9.07 7.66
CA ALA A 267 -10.87 -9.85 7.19
C ALA A 267 -12.09 -8.98 6.81
N ARG A 268 -12.34 -7.87 7.53
CA ARG A 268 -13.41 -6.90 7.17
C ARG A 268 -13.04 -6.14 5.90
N LEU A 269 -11.80 -5.64 5.82
CA LEU A 269 -11.27 -5.00 4.63
C LEU A 269 -11.38 -5.91 3.40
N SER A 270 -10.96 -7.18 3.54
CA SER A 270 -11.05 -8.15 2.44
C SER A 270 -12.50 -8.39 1.99
N ARG A 271 -13.46 -8.43 2.91
CA ARG A 271 -14.89 -8.56 2.56
C ARG A 271 -15.42 -7.30 1.85
N ALA A 272 -15.00 -6.10 2.29
CA ALA A 272 -15.39 -4.85 1.63
C ALA A 272 -14.85 -4.80 0.19
N ILE A 273 -13.59 -5.21 0.00
CA ILE A 273 -12.98 -5.32 -1.34
C ILE A 273 -13.75 -6.34 -2.20
N ALA A 274 -14.04 -7.54 -1.66
CA ALA A 274 -14.78 -8.58 -2.40
C ALA A 274 -16.17 -8.09 -2.83
N ALA A 275 -16.92 -7.46 -1.93
CA ALA A 275 -18.25 -6.91 -2.23
C ALA A 275 -18.18 -5.83 -3.32
N PHE A 276 -17.19 -4.93 -3.26
CA PHE A 276 -16.98 -3.94 -4.31
C PHE A 276 -16.67 -4.59 -5.67
N LEU A 277 -15.83 -5.60 -5.71
CA LEU A 277 -15.46 -6.29 -6.95
C LEU A 277 -16.60 -7.14 -7.51
N ASP A 278 -17.50 -7.64 -6.66
CA ASP A 278 -18.69 -8.37 -7.08
C ASP A 278 -19.70 -7.45 -7.79
N ASP A 279 -19.82 -6.20 -7.33
CA ASP A 279 -20.65 -5.17 -7.97
C ASP A 279 -20.08 -4.71 -9.33
N HIS A 280 -18.78 -4.95 -9.59
CA HIS A 280 -18.05 -4.51 -10.81
C HIS A 280 -17.41 -5.72 -11.53
N ARG A 281 -18.19 -6.76 -11.76
CA ARG A 281 -17.78 -7.97 -12.50
C ARG A 281 -17.84 -7.78 -14.03
N ALA A 282 -17.26 -6.74 -14.57
CA ALA A 282 -17.16 -6.59 -16.03
C ALA A 282 -15.87 -7.21 -16.59
#